data_7c01e822dcd76d942fbd26844f826530
#
_entry.id   7c01e822dcd76d942fbd26844f826530
#
_cell.length_a   1.000
_cell.length_b   1.000
_cell.length_c   1.000
_cell.angle_alpha   90.00
_cell.angle_beta   90.00
_cell.angle_gamma   90.00
#
_symmetry.space_group_name_H-M   'P 1'
#
loop_
_entity.id
_entity.type
_entity.pdbx_description
1 polymer ?
#
loop_
_entity_poly.entity_id
_entity_poly.type
_entity_poly.pdbx_seq_one_letter_code
_entity_poly.pdbx_strand_id
1 'polypeptide(L)'
;MRSIIIMFLLLSAGCMLAQPAQKLVRSGNKAYKDGHFKEAEIDYRKALTKAPNSQKATFNLGNSLYKQQNYDQAAAQYLKVAQSGTKEAHKANTFYNLGNT
;
A
#
# COMPACT_ATOMS: atom_id res chain seq x y z
N MET A 1 0.25 15.02 40.34
CA MET A 1 0.01 13.62 40.07
C MET A 1 -1.10 13.38 39.06
N ARG A 2 -2.26 14.04 39.17
CA ARG A 2 -3.35 13.84 38.17
C ARG A 2 -2.99 14.25 36.74
N SER A 3 -2.21 15.31 36.55
CA SER A 3 -1.77 15.77 35.21
C SER A 3 -0.77 14.81 34.55
N ILE A 4 0.06 14.11 35.34
CA ILE A 4 1.01 13.12 34.82
C ILE A 4 0.30 11.87 34.32
N ILE A 5 -0.75 11.42 35.01
CA ILE A 5 -1.57 10.26 34.63
C ILE A 5 -2.33 10.54 33.34
N ILE A 6 -2.90 11.74 33.18
CA ILE A 6 -3.60 12.16 31.98
C ILE A 6 -2.65 12.23 30.79
N MET A 7 -1.41 12.71 30.99
CA MET A 7 -0.39 12.79 29.95
C MET A 7 0.07 11.40 29.49
N PHE A 8 0.16 10.43 30.41
CA PHE A 8 0.47 9.03 30.07
C PHE A 8 -0.66 8.37 29.25
N LEU A 9 -1.91 8.65 29.59
CA LEU A 9 -3.07 8.12 28.87
C LEU A 9 -3.16 8.69 27.44
N LEU A 10 -2.82 9.95 27.24
CA LEU A 10 -2.77 10.58 25.93
C LEU A 10 -1.65 10.03 25.06
N LEU A 11 -0.49 9.70 25.65
CA LEU A 11 0.62 9.07 24.93
C LEU A 11 0.28 7.65 24.49
N SER A 12 -0.42 6.89 25.32
CA SER A 12 -0.81 5.52 24.98
C SER A 12 -1.88 5.49 23.89
N ALA A 13 -2.80 6.45 23.88
CA ALA A 13 -3.82 6.58 22.83
C ALA A 13 -3.17 6.92 21.48
N GLY A 14 -2.13 7.77 21.46
CA GLY A 14 -1.39 8.11 20.23
C GLY A 14 -0.68 6.90 19.62
N CYS A 15 -0.11 6.01 20.43
CA CYS A 15 0.54 4.79 19.97
C CYS A 15 -0.44 3.76 19.41
N MET A 16 -1.69 3.71 19.90
CA MET A 16 -2.70 2.76 19.42
C MET A 16 -3.29 3.14 18.05
N LEU A 17 -3.23 4.42 17.66
CA LEU A 17 -3.76 4.92 16.39
C LEU A 17 -2.76 4.85 15.24
N ALA A 18 -1.45 4.66 15.55
CA ALA A 18 -0.39 4.62 14.54
C ALA A 18 -0.11 3.18 14.13
N GLN A 19 -0.72 2.73 13.02
CA GLN A 19 -0.38 1.44 12.43
C GLN A 19 0.83 1.59 11.51
N PRO A 20 1.87 0.73 11.64
CA PRO A 20 3.03 0.78 10.75
C PRO A 20 2.61 0.39 9.32
N ALA A 21 3.31 0.97 8.33
CA ALA A 21 3.02 0.70 6.92
C ALA A 21 3.06 -0.80 6.59
N GLN A 22 3.99 -1.55 7.18
CA GLN A 22 4.12 -2.99 6.95
C GLN A 22 2.86 -3.77 7.35
N LYS A 23 2.22 -3.38 8.45
CA LYS A 23 0.98 -4.02 8.90
C LYS A 23 -0.15 -3.77 7.90
N LEU A 24 -0.22 -2.58 7.36
CA LEU A 24 -1.21 -2.22 6.34
C LEU A 24 -0.96 -2.96 5.02
N VAL A 25 0.30 -3.15 4.63
CA VAL A 25 0.64 -3.95 3.45
C VAL A 25 0.21 -5.41 3.65
N ARG A 26 0.44 -5.99 4.83
CA ARG A 26 -0.01 -7.36 5.12
C ARG A 26 -1.53 -7.49 5.09
N SER A 27 -2.23 -6.52 5.65
CA SER A 27 -3.69 -6.47 5.60
C SER A 27 -4.19 -6.40 4.15
N GLY A 28 -3.57 -5.56 3.34
CA GLY A 28 -3.86 -5.47 1.91
C GLY A 28 -3.59 -6.77 1.18
N ASN A 29 -2.46 -7.43 1.47
CA ASN A 29 -2.12 -8.72 0.87
C ASN A 29 -3.14 -9.81 1.19
N LYS A 30 -3.63 -9.83 2.43
CA LYS A 30 -4.69 -10.76 2.83
C LYS A 30 -5.99 -10.49 2.08
N ALA A 31 -6.42 -9.23 2.02
CA ALA A 31 -7.61 -8.84 1.28
C ALA A 31 -7.48 -9.21 -0.20
N TYR A 32 -6.32 -8.97 -0.79
CA TYR A 32 -6.03 -9.32 -2.18
C TYR A 32 -6.16 -10.83 -2.42
N LYS A 33 -5.57 -11.63 -1.54
CA LYS A 33 -5.62 -13.09 -1.61
C LYS A 33 -7.06 -13.62 -1.51
N ASP A 34 -7.88 -12.96 -0.70
CA ASP A 34 -9.29 -13.31 -0.51
C ASP A 34 -10.19 -12.78 -1.64
N GLY A 35 -9.64 -12.09 -2.62
CA GLY A 35 -10.39 -11.52 -3.74
C GLY A 35 -11.08 -10.20 -3.43
N HIS A 36 -10.78 -9.59 -2.29
CA HIS A 36 -11.33 -8.29 -1.86
C HIS A 36 -10.43 -7.16 -2.35
N PHE A 37 -10.44 -6.92 -3.66
CA PHE A 37 -9.47 -6.02 -4.30
C PHE A 37 -9.68 -4.55 -3.91
N LYS A 38 -10.91 -4.11 -3.67
CA LYS A 38 -11.17 -2.74 -3.21
C LYS A 38 -10.64 -2.50 -1.80
N GLU A 39 -10.82 -3.48 -0.91
CA GLU A 39 -10.28 -3.41 0.44
C GLU A 39 -8.74 -3.43 0.41
N ALA A 40 -8.15 -4.27 -0.45
CA ALA A 40 -6.71 -4.30 -0.64
C ALA A 40 -6.19 -2.93 -1.11
N GLU A 41 -6.84 -2.33 -2.09
CA GLU A 41 -6.50 -0.97 -2.57
C GLU A 41 -6.49 0.03 -1.43
N ILE A 42 -7.52 0.04 -0.59
CA ILE A 42 -7.62 0.97 0.54
C ILE A 42 -6.44 0.78 1.51
N ASP A 43 -6.12 -0.47 1.86
CA ASP A 43 -5.02 -0.77 2.76
C ASP A 43 -3.66 -0.35 2.18
N TYR A 44 -3.42 -0.59 0.90
CA TYR A 44 -2.19 -0.17 0.24
C TYR A 44 -2.07 1.36 0.17
N ARG A 45 -3.17 2.07 -0.08
CA ARG A 45 -3.16 3.54 -0.06
C ARG A 45 -2.86 4.08 1.33
N LYS A 46 -3.42 3.47 2.38
CA LYS A 46 -3.08 3.82 3.77
C LYS A 46 -1.61 3.57 4.07
N ALA A 47 -1.07 2.44 3.60
CA ALA A 47 0.35 2.14 3.75
C ALA A 47 1.22 3.22 3.10
N LEU A 48 0.83 3.70 1.91
CA LEU A 48 1.57 4.72 1.17
C LEU A 48 1.49 6.11 1.81
N THR A 49 0.46 6.41 2.64
CA THR A 49 0.45 7.65 3.43
C THR A 49 1.54 7.64 4.49
N LYS A 50 1.92 6.47 4.98
CA LYS A 50 2.96 6.30 6.01
C LYS A 50 4.34 6.06 5.41
N ALA A 51 4.41 5.38 4.28
CA ALA A 51 5.66 5.08 3.58
C ALA A 51 5.49 5.38 2.08
N PRO A 52 5.56 6.68 1.68
CA PRO A 52 5.28 7.10 0.30
C PRO A 52 6.20 6.47 -0.75
N ASN A 53 7.41 6.06 -0.34
CA ASN A 53 8.42 5.49 -1.23
C ASN A 53 8.42 3.97 -1.25
N SER A 54 7.43 3.32 -0.63
CA SER A 54 7.32 1.87 -0.62
C SER A 54 7.00 1.35 -2.03
N GLN A 55 7.99 0.75 -2.68
CA GLN A 55 7.81 0.16 -4.01
C GLN A 55 6.87 -1.04 -3.96
N LYS A 56 6.96 -1.82 -2.88
CA LYS A 56 6.10 -2.98 -2.65
C LYS A 56 4.63 -2.58 -2.54
N ALA A 57 4.32 -1.56 -1.74
CA ALA A 57 2.95 -1.07 -1.58
C ALA A 57 2.42 -0.48 -2.91
N THR A 58 3.26 0.25 -3.63
CA THR A 58 2.89 0.84 -4.92
C THR A 58 2.61 -0.25 -5.97
N PHE A 59 3.46 -1.26 -6.05
CA PHE A 59 3.28 -2.39 -6.97
C PHE A 59 2.00 -3.15 -6.66
N ASN A 60 1.77 -3.47 -5.39
CA ASN A 60 0.59 -4.20 -4.96
C ASN A 60 -0.70 -3.37 -5.14
N LEU A 61 -0.61 -2.04 -4.97
CA LEU A 61 -1.71 -1.14 -5.32
C LEU A 61 -2.05 -1.27 -6.81
N GLY A 62 -1.05 -1.25 -7.67
CA GLY A 62 -1.23 -1.47 -9.10
C GLY A 62 -1.96 -2.79 -9.40
N ASN A 63 -1.55 -3.87 -8.71
CA ASN A 63 -2.18 -5.18 -8.86
C ASN A 63 -3.66 -5.17 -8.46
N SER A 64 -4.01 -4.50 -7.35
CA SER A 64 -5.40 -4.42 -6.90
C SER A 64 -6.26 -3.58 -7.85
N LEU A 65 -5.70 -2.52 -8.41
CA LEU A 65 -6.38 -1.70 -9.41
C LEU A 65 -6.59 -2.47 -10.71
N TYR A 66 -5.59 -3.25 -11.13
CA TYR A 66 -5.69 -4.11 -12.30
C TYR A 66 -6.82 -5.12 -12.17
N LYS A 67 -6.92 -5.77 -11.02
CA LYS A 67 -7.98 -6.74 -10.73
C LYS A 67 -9.38 -6.11 -10.73
N GLN A 68 -9.47 -4.82 -10.45
CA GLN A 68 -10.71 -4.06 -10.53
C GLN A 68 -11.00 -3.54 -11.94
N GLN A 69 -10.17 -3.89 -12.92
CA GLN A 69 -10.25 -3.41 -14.30
C GLN A 69 -9.99 -1.89 -14.43
N ASN A 70 -9.36 -1.31 -13.42
CA ASN A 70 -8.95 0.09 -13.44
C ASN A 70 -7.53 0.19 -14.02
N TYR A 71 -7.44 -0.06 -15.32
CA TYR A 71 -6.16 -0.26 -15.99
C TYR A 71 -5.31 0.99 -16.09
N ASP A 72 -5.91 2.17 -16.29
CA ASP A 72 -5.18 3.42 -16.39
C ASP A 72 -4.47 3.76 -15.07
N GLN A 73 -5.17 3.60 -13.96
CA GLN A 73 -4.58 3.83 -12.63
C GLN A 73 -3.54 2.76 -12.28
N ALA A 74 -3.80 1.50 -12.66
CA ALA A 74 -2.84 0.42 -12.46
C ALA A 74 -1.54 0.70 -13.21
N ALA A 75 -1.63 1.10 -14.47
CA ALA A 75 -0.47 1.46 -15.30
C ALA A 75 0.33 2.60 -14.68
N ALA A 76 -0.34 3.61 -14.12
CA ALA A 76 0.32 4.73 -13.45
C ALA A 76 1.14 4.25 -12.24
N GLN A 77 0.63 3.29 -11.46
CA GLN A 77 1.37 2.73 -10.32
C GLN A 77 2.56 1.88 -10.77
N TYR A 78 2.37 1.05 -11.78
CA TYR A 78 3.45 0.23 -12.34
C TYR A 78 4.57 1.10 -12.91
N LEU A 79 4.22 2.21 -13.56
CA LEU A 79 5.21 3.13 -14.10
C LEU A 79 6.08 3.77 -13.01
N LYS A 80 5.46 4.16 -11.89
CA LYS A 80 6.21 4.66 -10.72
C LYS A 80 7.22 3.65 -10.23
N VAL A 81 6.83 2.39 -10.12
CA VAL A 81 7.69 1.31 -9.64
C VAL A 81 8.80 0.99 -10.66
N ALA A 82 8.46 0.99 -11.94
CA ALA A 82 9.39 0.67 -13.03
C ALA A 82 10.64 1.57 -13.03
N GLN A 83 10.51 2.79 -12.53
CA GLN A 83 11.60 3.77 -12.46
C GLN A 83 12.50 3.59 -11.24
N SER A 84 12.20 2.65 -10.34
CA SER A 84 12.86 2.54 -9.04
C SER A 84 14.13 1.68 -9.04
N GLY A 85 14.35 0.84 -10.06
CA GLY A 85 15.48 -0.08 -10.13
C GLY A 85 15.43 -1.26 -9.16
N THR A 86 14.26 -1.56 -8.59
CA THR A 86 14.05 -2.65 -7.63
C THR A 86 13.59 -3.93 -8.31
N LYS A 87 13.45 -5.03 -7.55
CA LYS A 87 12.82 -6.27 -8.04
C LYS A 87 11.40 -6.02 -8.54
N GLU A 88 10.67 -5.19 -7.81
CA GLU A 88 9.31 -4.78 -8.19
C GLU A 88 9.31 -4.02 -9.51
N ALA A 89 10.37 -3.25 -9.80
CA ALA A 89 10.50 -2.53 -11.07
C ALA A 89 10.51 -3.47 -12.26
N HIS A 90 11.23 -4.58 -12.17
CA HIS A 90 11.27 -5.57 -13.24
C HIS A 90 9.91 -6.19 -13.51
N LYS A 91 9.20 -6.57 -12.45
CA LYS A 91 7.84 -7.11 -12.54
C LYS A 91 6.85 -6.07 -13.10
N ALA A 92 6.95 -4.83 -12.63
CA ALA A 92 6.09 -3.74 -13.08
C ALA A 92 6.26 -3.46 -14.57
N ASN A 93 7.48 -3.47 -15.07
CA ASN A 93 7.76 -3.31 -16.51
C ASN A 93 7.10 -4.41 -17.33
N THR A 94 7.14 -5.65 -16.84
CA THR A 94 6.50 -6.78 -17.52
C THR A 94 4.99 -6.58 -17.61
N PHE A 95 4.35 -6.25 -16.50
CA PHE A 95 2.91 -6.02 -16.47
C PHE A 95 2.49 -4.81 -17.31
N TYR A 96 3.25 -3.73 -17.25
CA TYR A 96 2.99 -2.53 -18.05
C TYR A 96 3.05 -2.84 -19.54
N ASN A 97 4.08 -3.57 -19.97
CA ASN A 97 4.25 -3.94 -21.38
C ASN A 97 3.15 -4.90 -21.86
N LEU A 98 2.73 -5.85 -21.02
CA LEU A 98 1.63 -6.75 -21.34
C LEU A 98 0.31 -6.00 -21.47
N GLY A 99 0.09 -4.97 -20.66
CA GLY A 99 -1.10 -4.12 -20.72
C GLY A 99 -1.17 -3.26 -21.98
N ASN A 100 -0.01 -2.97 -22.59
CA ASN A 100 0.07 -2.13 -23.81
C ASN A 100 0.06 -2.93 -25.11
N THR A 101 0.08 -4.24 -25.04
CA THR A 101 -0.05 -5.10 -26.20
C THR A 101 -1.48 -5.55 -26.41
#